data_9e1e4ccc546667f7a4c22bc6d6cb07e8
#
_entry.id   9e1e4ccc546667f7a4c22bc6d6cb07e8
#
_cell.length_a   1.000
_cell.length_b   1.000
_cell.length_c   1.000
_cell.angle_alpha   90.00
_cell.angle_beta   90.00
_cell.angle_gamma   90.00
#
_symmetry.space_group_name_H-M   'P 1'
#
loop_
_entity.id
_entity.type
_entity.pdbx_description
1 polymer ?
#
loop_
_entity_poly.entity_id
_entity_poly.type
_entity_poly.pdbx_seq_one_letter_code
_entity_poly.pdbx_strand_id
1 'polypeptide(L)'
;MFQLDGQGTVGKSTHAGIPWLKWLRDDLGDAVHFWPFDGWVPPLGKAVIVEVYPSIFRNRYPRDGRSVDEQDAYATARWMADMASRGALAACFDPPLAPAERAVAALEGWIFGVR
;
A
#
# COMPACT_ATOMS: atom_id res chain seq x y z
N MET A 1 18.70 -5.35 -3.75
CA MET A 1 19.75 -4.74 -2.92
C MET A 1 19.13 -3.84 -1.86
N PHE A 2 19.56 -3.99 -0.65
CA PHE A 2 19.12 -3.15 0.47
C PHE A 2 19.95 -1.90 0.56
N GLN A 3 19.30 -0.75 0.62
CA GLN A 3 19.92 0.55 0.76
C GLN A 3 19.34 1.22 2.02
N LEU A 4 20.12 1.25 3.09
CA LEU A 4 19.67 1.74 4.40
C LEU A 4 19.93 3.22 4.60
N ASP A 5 20.96 3.76 3.95
CA ASP A 5 21.36 5.15 4.07
C ASP A 5 21.42 5.81 2.71
N GLY A 6 21.28 7.12 2.72
CA GLY A 6 21.34 7.95 1.52
C GLY A 6 20.05 8.70 1.27
N GLN A 7 20.20 9.85 0.59
CA GLN A 7 19.09 10.72 0.25
C GLN A 7 18.20 10.05 -0.81
N GLY A 8 16.88 10.04 -0.58
CA GLY A 8 15.90 9.46 -1.50
C GLY A 8 15.71 7.95 -1.37
N THR A 9 16.37 7.30 -0.42
CA THR A 9 16.14 5.87 -0.17
C THR A 9 15.00 5.67 0.83
N VAL A 10 14.27 4.55 0.68
CA VAL A 10 13.22 4.11 1.59
C VAL A 10 13.68 3.01 2.55
N GLY A 11 14.90 2.51 2.39
CA GLY A 11 15.40 1.37 3.17
C GLY A 11 15.39 1.61 4.66
N LYS A 12 15.83 2.79 5.11
CA LYS A 12 15.85 3.17 6.52
C LYS A 12 14.44 3.32 7.10
N SER A 13 13.52 3.96 6.36
CA SER A 13 12.11 4.09 6.76
C SER A 13 11.43 2.73 6.82
N THR A 14 11.69 1.85 5.86
CA THR A 14 11.17 0.48 5.84
C THR A 14 11.65 -0.30 7.06
N HIS A 15 12.95 -0.21 7.37
CA HIS A 15 13.53 -0.88 8.52
C HIS A 15 12.89 -0.41 9.85
N ALA A 16 12.61 0.89 9.98
CA ALA A 16 11.93 1.45 11.15
C ALA A 16 10.45 1.07 11.20
N GLY A 17 9.80 0.91 10.05
CA GLY A 17 8.36 0.62 9.94
C GLY A 17 7.98 -0.85 10.13
N ILE A 18 8.86 -1.80 9.78
CA ILE A 18 8.55 -3.24 9.87
C ILE A 18 8.13 -3.69 11.27
N PRO A 19 8.78 -3.27 12.38
CA PRO A 19 8.34 -3.66 13.71
C PRO A 19 6.91 -3.22 14.03
N TRP A 20 6.46 -2.07 13.52
CA TRP A 20 5.09 -1.59 13.67
C TRP A 20 4.08 -2.46 12.92
N LEU A 21 4.42 -2.91 11.71
CA LEU A 21 3.58 -3.84 10.96
C LEU A 21 3.45 -5.18 11.68
N LYS A 22 4.56 -5.69 12.23
CA LYS A 22 4.53 -6.91 13.02
C LYS A 22 3.66 -6.74 14.26
N TRP A 23 3.80 -5.61 14.96
CA TRP A 23 2.96 -5.33 16.12
C TRP A 23 1.48 -5.28 15.77
N LEU A 24 1.13 -4.62 14.66
CA LEU A 24 -0.26 -4.58 14.18
C LEU A 24 -0.80 -5.98 13.88
N ARG A 25 0.01 -6.82 13.24
CA ARG A 25 -0.39 -8.20 12.96
C ARG A 25 -0.62 -8.99 14.24
N ASP A 26 0.28 -8.87 15.21
CA ASP A 26 0.18 -9.59 16.47
C ASP A 26 -1.02 -9.11 17.31
N ASP A 27 -1.27 -7.79 17.32
CA ASP A 27 -2.36 -7.18 18.09
C ASP A 27 -3.74 -7.39 17.46
N LEU A 28 -3.86 -7.22 16.14
CA LEU A 28 -5.13 -7.28 15.43
C LEU A 28 -5.50 -8.69 14.95
N GLY A 29 -4.53 -9.58 14.83
CA GLY A 29 -4.74 -10.97 14.45
C GLY A 29 -5.54 -11.09 13.14
N ASP A 30 -6.65 -11.84 13.20
CA ASP A 30 -7.50 -12.11 12.04
C ASP A 30 -8.35 -10.92 11.58
N ALA A 31 -8.34 -9.81 12.31
CA ALA A 31 -9.08 -8.60 11.93
C ALA A 31 -8.44 -7.85 10.76
N VAL A 32 -7.19 -8.17 10.42
CA VAL A 32 -6.42 -7.48 9.38
C VAL A 32 -5.89 -8.46 8.32
N HIS A 33 -5.90 -8.01 7.07
CA HIS A 33 -5.36 -8.72 5.92
C HIS A 33 -4.21 -7.91 5.32
N PHE A 34 -3.02 -8.46 5.28
CA PHE A 34 -1.84 -7.83 4.68
C PHE A 34 -1.74 -8.25 3.21
N TRP A 35 -2.14 -7.36 2.32
CA TRP A 35 -2.17 -7.64 0.89
C TRP A 35 -0.81 -7.38 0.24
N PRO A 36 -0.34 -8.21 -0.71
CA PRO A 36 -0.93 -9.47 -1.18
C PRO A 36 -0.46 -10.72 -0.40
N PHE A 37 0.29 -10.54 0.69
CA PHE A 37 0.94 -11.63 1.44
C PHE A 37 -0.04 -12.64 2.02
N ASP A 38 -1.18 -12.17 2.51
CA ASP A 38 -2.23 -13.02 3.08
C ASP A 38 -3.21 -13.53 2.01
N GLY A 39 -2.97 -13.19 0.75
CA GLY A 39 -3.78 -13.57 -0.40
C GLY A 39 -4.19 -12.36 -1.24
N TRP A 40 -4.53 -12.61 -2.49
CA TRP A 40 -4.89 -11.57 -3.46
C TRP A 40 -6.31 -11.03 -3.27
N VAL A 41 -7.21 -11.86 -2.72
CA VAL A 41 -8.61 -11.47 -2.48
C VAL A 41 -8.81 -11.26 -0.99
N PRO A 42 -8.89 -10.01 -0.51
CA PRO A 42 -9.16 -9.76 0.90
C PRO A 42 -10.56 -10.26 1.28
N PRO A 43 -10.68 -10.99 2.40
CA PRO A 43 -12.00 -11.40 2.90
C PRO A 43 -12.85 -10.20 3.31
N LEU A 44 -14.16 -10.31 3.13
CA LEU A 44 -15.10 -9.30 3.60
C LEU A 44 -15.01 -9.14 5.11
N GLY A 45 -15.14 -7.91 5.57
CA GLY A 45 -15.15 -7.60 7.00
C GLY A 45 -13.77 -7.45 7.65
N LYS A 46 -12.69 -7.63 6.90
CA LYS A 46 -11.34 -7.38 7.39
C LYS A 46 -10.83 -6.01 6.95
N ALA A 47 -10.07 -5.35 7.82
CA ALA A 47 -9.26 -4.21 7.41
C ALA A 47 -8.10 -4.71 6.53
N VAL A 48 -7.72 -3.93 5.53
CA VAL A 48 -6.66 -4.31 4.58
C VAL A 48 -5.51 -3.33 4.69
N ILE A 49 -4.30 -3.85 4.84
CA ILE A 49 -3.07 -3.06 4.80
C ILE A 49 -2.41 -3.30 3.45
N VAL A 50 -2.10 -2.21 2.76
CA VAL A 50 -1.47 -2.23 1.43
C VAL A 50 -0.26 -1.30 1.44
N GLU A 51 0.71 -1.59 0.59
CA GLU A 51 1.82 -0.68 0.31
C GLU A 51 1.42 0.25 -0.85
N VAL A 52 1.68 1.53 -0.69
CA VAL A 52 1.40 2.54 -1.72
C VAL A 52 2.62 3.38 -2.04
N TYR A 53 2.68 3.90 -3.25
CA TYR A 53 3.62 4.96 -3.64
C TYR A 53 2.83 6.26 -3.79
N PRO A 54 2.88 7.16 -2.80
CA PRO A 54 2.09 8.39 -2.83
C PRO A 54 2.39 9.29 -4.03
N SER A 55 3.59 9.24 -4.56
CA SER A 55 3.96 10.01 -5.76
C SER A 55 3.06 9.73 -6.97
N ILE A 56 2.40 8.57 -7.02
CA ILE A 56 1.43 8.22 -8.07
C ILE A 56 0.19 9.12 -7.97
N PHE A 57 -0.18 9.55 -6.77
CA PHE A 57 -1.43 10.28 -6.49
C PHE A 57 -1.21 11.73 -6.11
N ARG A 58 -0.01 12.09 -5.63
CA ARG A 58 0.31 13.38 -5.01
C ARG A 58 -0.20 14.59 -5.78
N ASN A 59 -0.03 14.57 -7.09
CA ASN A 59 -0.35 15.71 -7.95
C ASN A 59 -1.78 15.67 -8.50
N ARG A 60 -2.60 14.70 -8.11
CA ARG A 60 -4.00 14.62 -8.54
C ARG A 60 -4.90 15.58 -7.78
N TYR A 61 -4.45 16.05 -6.63
CA TYR A 61 -5.26 16.88 -5.73
C TYR A 61 -4.48 18.12 -5.32
N PRO A 62 -5.16 19.29 -5.16
CA PRO A 62 -4.49 20.50 -4.70
C PRO A 62 -3.82 20.30 -3.35
N ARG A 63 -2.68 20.94 -3.17
CA ARG A 63 -1.90 20.79 -1.94
C ARG A 63 -2.49 21.56 -0.75
N ASP A 64 -3.09 22.72 -0.99
CA ASP A 64 -3.77 23.55 0.02
C ASP A 64 -2.94 23.80 1.28
N GLY A 65 -1.65 24.10 1.11
CA GLY A 65 -0.75 24.40 2.21
C GLY A 65 -0.25 23.21 3.03
N ARG A 66 -0.63 21.97 2.66
CA ARG A 66 -0.11 20.76 3.31
C ARG A 66 1.39 20.58 3.10
N SER A 67 2.09 20.04 4.10
CA SER A 67 3.44 19.55 3.90
C SER A 67 3.48 18.41 2.88
N VAL A 68 4.67 17.98 2.47
CA VAL A 68 4.81 16.84 1.53
C VAL A 68 4.18 15.57 2.11
N ASP A 69 4.48 15.27 3.36
CA ASP A 69 3.97 14.07 4.03
C ASP A 69 2.45 14.11 4.22
N GLU A 70 1.93 15.28 4.61
CA GLU A 70 0.48 15.49 4.72
C GLU A 70 -0.22 15.33 3.37
N GLN A 71 0.38 15.87 2.30
CA GLN A 71 -0.17 15.73 0.96
C GLN A 71 -0.13 14.28 0.48
N ASP A 72 0.93 13.54 0.76
CA ASP A 72 1.04 12.14 0.40
C ASP A 72 -0.06 11.30 1.08
N ALA A 73 -0.26 11.51 2.36
CA ALA A 73 -1.33 10.83 3.10
C ALA A 73 -2.72 11.22 2.59
N TYR A 74 -2.96 12.51 2.40
CA TYR A 74 -4.23 13.03 1.91
C TYR A 74 -4.54 12.52 0.50
N ALA A 75 -3.60 12.66 -0.42
CA ALA A 75 -3.80 12.28 -1.82
C ALA A 75 -4.07 10.77 -1.97
N THR A 76 -3.35 9.95 -1.21
CA THR A 76 -3.56 8.50 -1.21
C THR A 76 -4.95 8.14 -0.67
N ALA A 77 -5.32 8.69 0.48
CA ALA A 77 -6.63 8.43 1.08
C ALA A 77 -7.78 8.93 0.19
N ARG A 78 -7.63 10.11 -0.41
CA ARG A 78 -8.61 10.68 -1.32
C ARG A 78 -8.77 9.84 -2.58
N TRP A 79 -7.66 9.39 -3.17
CA TRP A 79 -7.70 8.51 -4.32
C TRP A 79 -8.43 7.19 -4.01
N MET A 80 -8.14 6.59 -2.87
CA MET A 80 -8.82 5.36 -2.45
C MET A 80 -10.33 5.58 -2.27
N ALA A 81 -10.72 6.70 -1.66
CA ALA A 81 -12.12 7.05 -1.49
C ALA A 81 -12.82 7.27 -2.85
N ASP A 82 -12.17 7.97 -3.77
CA ASP A 82 -12.70 8.21 -5.11
C ASP A 82 -12.86 6.89 -5.90
N MET A 83 -11.88 6.00 -5.80
CA MET A 83 -11.95 4.68 -6.43
C MET A 83 -13.06 3.81 -5.83
N ALA A 84 -13.21 3.84 -4.50
CA ALA A 84 -14.28 3.11 -3.82
C ALA A 84 -15.66 3.61 -4.24
N SER A 85 -15.84 4.93 -4.32
CA SER A 85 -17.13 5.54 -4.73
C SER A 85 -17.55 5.18 -6.16
N ARG A 86 -16.57 4.89 -7.03
CA ARG A 86 -16.80 4.45 -8.42
C ARG A 86 -16.93 2.93 -8.55
N GLY A 87 -16.80 2.18 -7.46
CA GLY A 87 -16.77 0.73 -7.50
C GLY A 87 -15.52 0.14 -8.15
N ALA A 88 -14.44 0.92 -8.26
CA ALA A 88 -13.22 0.55 -8.99
C ALA A 88 -12.08 0.08 -8.06
N LEU A 89 -12.21 0.26 -6.74
CA LEU A 89 -11.14 -0.08 -5.80
C LEU A 89 -10.84 -1.58 -5.79
N ALA A 90 -11.85 -2.42 -5.89
CA ALA A 90 -11.70 -3.87 -5.86
C ALA A 90 -10.79 -4.40 -6.98
N ALA A 91 -10.80 -3.76 -8.16
CA ALA A 91 -9.94 -4.14 -9.27
C ALA A 91 -8.44 -3.95 -8.96
N CYS A 92 -8.10 -3.07 -8.03
CA CYS A 92 -6.71 -2.85 -7.61
C CYS A 92 -6.12 -4.05 -6.86
N PHE A 93 -6.96 -4.91 -6.30
CA PHE A 93 -6.52 -6.15 -5.65
C PHE A 93 -6.22 -7.28 -6.64
N ASP A 94 -6.53 -7.09 -7.91
CA ASP A 94 -6.29 -8.07 -8.96
C ASP A 94 -5.52 -7.45 -10.14
N PRO A 95 -4.25 -7.06 -9.93
CA PRO A 95 -3.44 -6.51 -11.01
C PRO A 95 -3.19 -7.56 -12.10
N PRO A 96 -3.07 -7.15 -13.38
CA PRO A 96 -2.94 -8.07 -14.50
C PRO A 96 -1.51 -8.61 -14.61
N LEU A 97 -1.10 -9.40 -13.62
CA LEU A 97 0.22 -10.02 -13.55
C LEU A 97 0.20 -11.40 -14.18
N ALA A 98 1.28 -11.75 -14.90
CA ALA A 98 1.51 -13.11 -15.33
C ALA A 98 1.64 -14.06 -14.11
N PRO A 99 1.34 -15.37 -14.24
CA PRO A 99 1.43 -16.29 -13.11
C PRO A 99 2.77 -16.28 -12.38
N ALA A 100 3.89 -16.20 -13.11
CA ALA A 100 5.22 -16.14 -12.52
C ALA A 100 5.44 -14.83 -11.73
N GLU A 101 4.98 -13.70 -12.28
CA GLU A 101 5.06 -12.40 -11.59
C GLU A 101 4.19 -12.39 -10.33
N ARG A 102 3.00 -12.96 -10.41
CA ARG A 102 2.09 -13.06 -9.28
C ARG A 102 2.68 -13.90 -8.14
N ALA A 103 3.36 -14.99 -8.47
CA ALA A 103 4.04 -15.83 -7.49
C ALA A 103 5.16 -15.07 -6.77
N VAL A 104 5.95 -14.29 -7.49
CA VAL A 104 7.00 -13.45 -6.91
C VAL A 104 6.39 -12.34 -6.05
N ALA A 105 5.38 -11.66 -6.54
CA ALA A 105 4.71 -10.57 -5.82
C ALA A 105 4.03 -11.05 -4.53
N ALA A 106 3.58 -12.29 -4.46
CA ALA A 106 3.03 -12.87 -3.24
C ALA A 106 4.08 -12.96 -2.11
N LEU A 107 5.36 -13.03 -2.47
CA LEU A 107 6.47 -13.08 -1.51
C LEU A 107 7.11 -11.72 -1.26
N GLU A 108 7.26 -10.92 -2.31
CA GLU A 108 7.97 -9.64 -2.25
C GLU A 108 7.07 -8.43 -2.08
N GLY A 109 5.77 -8.59 -2.28
CA GLY A 109 4.79 -7.52 -2.22
C GLY A 109 4.47 -6.93 -3.59
N TRP A 110 3.46 -6.09 -3.63
CA TRP A 110 3.05 -5.34 -4.81
C TRP A 110 2.53 -3.97 -4.39
N ILE A 111 2.80 -2.96 -5.21
CA ILE A 111 2.34 -1.59 -4.94
C ILE A 111 0.87 -1.46 -5.36
N PHE A 112 0.02 -1.11 -4.39
CA PHE A 112 -1.42 -0.99 -4.62
C PHE A 112 -1.73 0.13 -5.61
N GLY A 113 -2.57 -0.17 -6.59
CA GLY A 113 -2.93 0.78 -7.64
C GLY A 113 -2.04 0.74 -8.88
N VAL A 114 -0.94 0.00 -8.87
CA VAL A 114 -0.11 -0.23 -10.06
C VAL A 114 -0.69 -1.39 -10.86
N ARG A 115 -0.79 -1.19 -12.18
CA ARG A 115 -1.37 -2.17 -13.10
C ARG A 115 -0.46 -2.42 -14.29
#